data_a83620c60c86ff3ef799be5e31c6c6c7
#
_entry.id   a83620c60c86ff3ef799be5e31c6c6c7
#
_cell.length_a   1.000
_cell.length_b   1.000
_cell.length_c   1.000
_cell.angle_alpha   90.00
_cell.angle_beta   90.00
_cell.angle_gamma   90.00
#
_symmetry.space_group_name_H-M   'P 1'
#
loop_
_entity.id
_entity.type
_entity.pdbx_description
1 polymer ?
#
loop_
_entity_poly.entity_id
_entity_poly.type
_entity_poly.pdbx_seq_one_letter_code
_entity_poly.pdbx_strand_id
1 'polypeptide(L)'
;MGFVSQIQTGSDGFEQNRADMLALVDRLRELEARAVSHSEQRRARFEERGLITPRERLARLLDPGMPFVQLHTLAGYLVDSKNPEKTVPGSSLIVGIG
;
A
#
# COMPACT_ATOMS: atom_id res chain seq x y z
N MET A 1 -7.82 33.53 14.21
CA MET A 1 -6.45 33.59 13.65
C MET A 1 -6.15 32.27 12.95
N GLY A 2 -5.77 32.35 11.70
CA GLY A 2 -5.33 31.17 10.94
C GLY A 2 -3.80 31.07 10.92
N PHE A 3 -3.28 29.86 10.78
CA PHE A 3 -1.86 29.66 10.51
C PHE A 3 -1.57 30.08 9.07
N VAL A 4 -0.57 30.97 8.88
CA VAL A 4 -0.10 31.37 7.56
C VAL A 4 1.20 30.61 7.27
N SER A 5 1.19 29.77 6.24
CA SER A 5 2.38 29.02 5.82
C SER A 5 3.43 29.98 5.24
N GLN A 6 4.68 29.82 5.66
CA GLN A 6 5.83 30.53 5.11
C GLN A 6 6.65 29.69 4.11
N ILE A 7 6.11 28.57 3.68
CA ILE A 7 6.77 27.67 2.72
C ILE A 7 6.86 28.37 1.36
N GLN A 8 8.07 28.42 0.81
CA GLN A 8 8.35 28.97 -0.52
C GLN A 8 8.36 27.82 -1.54
N THR A 9 7.22 27.59 -2.17
CA THR A 9 7.03 26.48 -3.13
C THR A 9 7.81 26.61 -4.43
N GLY A 10 8.36 27.79 -4.73
CA GLY A 10 9.19 28.03 -5.90
C GLY A 10 10.70 28.03 -5.63
N SER A 11 11.13 27.61 -4.42
CA SER A 11 12.56 27.53 -4.09
C SER A 11 13.17 26.19 -4.56
N ASP A 12 14.46 26.21 -4.89
CA ASP A 12 15.21 25.00 -5.27
C ASP A 12 15.18 23.96 -4.14
N GLY A 13 15.22 24.39 -2.88
CA GLY A 13 15.09 23.52 -1.72
C GLY A 13 13.75 22.81 -1.65
N PHE A 14 12.66 23.51 -1.97
CA PHE A 14 11.32 22.91 -2.04
C PHE A 14 11.24 21.89 -3.18
N GLU A 15 11.74 22.21 -4.36
CA GLU A 15 11.76 21.31 -5.51
C GLU A 15 12.54 20.03 -5.21
N GLN A 16 13.71 20.14 -4.59
CA GLN A 16 14.50 18.97 -4.18
C GLN A 16 13.76 18.11 -3.14
N ASN A 17 13.22 18.73 -2.10
CA ASN A 17 12.46 18.03 -1.07
C ASN A 17 11.21 17.34 -1.65
N ARG A 18 10.54 17.97 -2.60
CA ARG A 18 9.41 17.38 -3.31
C ARG A 18 9.82 16.16 -4.11
N ALA A 19 10.91 16.26 -4.86
CA ALA A 19 11.43 15.14 -5.66
C ALA A 19 11.81 13.94 -4.76
N ASP A 20 12.50 14.20 -3.66
CA ASP A 20 12.91 13.17 -2.70
C ASP A 20 11.69 12.51 -2.04
N MET A 21 10.68 13.28 -1.65
CA MET A 21 9.44 12.76 -1.07
C MET A 21 8.67 11.89 -2.09
N LEU A 22 8.56 12.32 -3.33
CA LEU A 22 7.89 11.56 -4.38
C LEU A 22 8.59 10.22 -4.64
N ALA A 23 9.92 10.19 -4.62
CA ALA A 23 10.69 8.96 -4.75
C ALA A 23 10.38 7.98 -3.59
N LEU A 24 10.24 8.46 -2.36
CA LEU A 24 9.84 7.65 -1.21
C LEU A 24 8.39 7.15 -1.34
N VAL A 25 7.48 7.97 -1.84
CA VAL A 25 6.09 7.57 -2.10
C VAL A 25 6.03 6.48 -3.19
N ASP A 26 6.81 6.60 -4.24
CA ASP A 26 6.89 5.59 -5.29
C ASP A 26 7.42 4.26 -4.74
N ARG A 27 8.43 4.31 -3.88
CA ARG A 27 8.92 3.11 -3.18
C ARG A 27 7.87 2.47 -2.28
N LEU A 28 7.10 3.28 -1.56
CA LEU A 28 5.98 2.78 -0.75
C LEU A 28 4.94 2.07 -1.62
N ARG A 29 4.54 2.68 -2.72
CA ARG A 29 3.57 2.10 -3.67
C ARG A 29 4.07 0.79 -4.28
N GLU A 30 5.35 0.70 -4.59
CA GLU A 30 5.97 -0.53 -5.07
C GLU A 30 5.85 -1.66 -4.03
N LEU A 31 6.15 -1.36 -2.76
CA LEU A 31 6.00 -2.32 -1.67
C LEU A 31 4.55 -2.76 -1.47
N GLU A 32 3.61 -1.84 -1.52
CA GLU A 32 2.17 -2.13 -1.43
C GLU A 32 1.71 -3.01 -2.60
N ALA A 33 2.19 -2.75 -3.82
CA ALA A 33 1.86 -3.53 -5.01
C ALA A 33 2.34 -4.99 -4.90
N ARG A 34 3.41 -5.27 -4.16
CA ARG A 34 3.89 -6.65 -3.93
C ARG A 34 2.86 -7.51 -3.21
N ALA A 35 2.16 -6.96 -2.22
CA ALA A 35 1.10 -7.68 -1.51
C ALA A 35 -0.06 -8.06 -2.43
N VAL A 36 -0.45 -7.16 -3.34
CA VAL A 36 -1.48 -7.42 -4.34
C VAL A 36 -1.03 -8.51 -5.31
N SER A 37 0.17 -8.40 -5.87
CA SER A 37 0.73 -9.41 -6.78
C SER A 37 0.84 -10.78 -6.13
N HIS A 38 1.27 -10.83 -4.88
CA HIS A 38 1.36 -12.06 -4.11
C HIS A 38 0.00 -12.72 -3.88
N SER A 39 -1.03 -11.92 -3.64
CA SER A 39 -2.41 -12.39 -3.55
C SER A 39 -2.90 -12.99 -4.88
N GLU A 40 -2.64 -12.30 -5.99
CA GLU A 40 -3.01 -12.78 -7.33
C GLU A 40 -2.31 -14.09 -7.71
N GLN A 41 -1.03 -14.23 -7.41
CA GLN A 41 -0.28 -15.48 -7.65
C GLN A 41 -0.87 -16.67 -6.91
N ARG A 42 -1.58 -16.45 -5.81
CA ARG A 42 -2.23 -17.49 -5.01
C ARG A 42 -3.69 -17.73 -5.37
N ARG A 43 -4.27 -16.93 -6.27
CA ARG A 43 -5.69 -17.04 -6.67
C ARG A 43 -6.06 -18.46 -7.08
N ALA A 44 -5.32 -19.08 -7.98
CA ALA A 44 -5.60 -20.43 -8.46
C ALA A 44 -5.70 -21.47 -7.32
N ARG A 45 -4.82 -21.35 -6.32
CA ARG A 45 -4.83 -22.23 -5.13
C ARG A 45 -6.06 -22.03 -4.25
N PHE A 46 -6.61 -20.83 -4.17
CA PHE A 46 -7.88 -20.57 -3.50
C PHE A 46 -9.05 -21.15 -4.30
N GLU A 47 -9.07 -20.96 -5.62
CA GLU A 47 -10.09 -21.46 -6.54
C GLU A 47 -10.18 -22.98 -6.50
N GLU A 48 -9.05 -23.71 -6.51
CA GLU A 48 -9.00 -25.16 -6.36
C GLU A 48 -9.70 -25.68 -5.09
N ARG A 49 -9.76 -24.85 -4.06
CA ARG A 49 -10.42 -25.17 -2.78
C ARG A 49 -11.86 -24.62 -2.70
N GLY A 50 -12.39 -24.04 -3.78
CA GLY A 50 -13.70 -23.40 -3.78
C GLY A 50 -13.76 -22.11 -2.97
N LEU A 51 -12.62 -21.44 -2.76
CA LEU A 51 -12.49 -20.22 -1.98
C LEU A 51 -12.13 -19.04 -2.88
N ILE A 52 -12.45 -17.84 -2.41
CA ILE A 52 -12.01 -16.56 -3.00
C ILE A 52 -10.88 -15.97 -2.16
N THR A 53 -10.04 -15.14 -2.76
CA THR A 53 -8.95 -14.47 -2.05
C THR A 53 -9.49 -13.47 -1.02
N PRO A 54 -8.71 -13.12 0.04
CA PRO A 54 -9.12 -12.10 1.01
C PRO A 54 -9.46 -10.74 0.36
N ARG A 55 -8.74 -10.35 -0.69
CA ARG A 55 -9.02 -9.10 -1.43
C ARG A 55 -10.33 -9.17 -2.20
N GLU A 56 -10.68 -10.31 -2.76
CA GLU A 56 -11.99 -10.52 -3.40
C GLU A 56 -13.12 -10.49 -2.38
N ARG A 57 -12.91 -11.06 -1.18
CA ARG A 57 -13.89 -10.95 -0.08
C ARG A 57 -14.12 -9.51 0.31
N LEU A 58 -13.05 -8.73 0.46
CA LEU A 58 -13.12 -7.31 0.77
C LEU A 58 -13.89 -6.55 -0.30
N ALA A 59 -13.59 -6.78 -1.59
CA ALA A 59 -14.27 -6.14 -2.70
C ALA A 59 -15.78 -6.43 -2.75
N ARG A 60 -16.19 -7.62 -2.29
CA ARG A 60 -17.62 -7.99 -2.19
C ARG A 60 -18.31 -7.43 -0.95
N LEU A 61 -17.56 -7.14 0.10
CA LEU A 61 -18.08 -6.56 1.34
C LEU A 61 -18.30 -5.05 1.23
N LEU A 62 -17.41 -4.36 0.53
CA LEU A 62 -17.45 -2.90 0.39
C LEU A 62 -18.53 -2.46 -0.60
N ASP A 63 -19.11 -1.29 -0.35
CA ASP A 63 -20.05 -0.68 -1.27
C ASP A 63 -19.36 -0.30 -2.59
N PRO A 64 -19.97 -0.61 -3.76
CA PRO A 64 -19.39 -0.26 -5.05
C PRO A 64 -19.13 1.25 -5.19
N GLY A 65 -17.93 1.60 -5.63
CA GLY A 65 -17.52 2.98 -5.86
C GLY A 65 -17.11 3.76 -4.63
N MET A 66 -17.20 3.17 -3.43
CA MET A 66 -16.71 3.81 -2.21
C MET A 66 -15.19 3.58 -2.04
N PRO A 67 -14.44 4.59 -1.60
CA PRO A 67 -13.02 4.43 -1.35
C PRO A 67 -12.78 3.54 -0.12
N PHE A 68 -11.75 2.70 -0.21
CA PHE A 68 -11.23 1.94 0.91
C PHE A 68 -9.84 2.48 1.29
N VAL A 69 -9.70 2.94 2.53
CA VAL A 69 -8.41 3.42 3.06
C VAL A 69 -7.74 2.27 3.80
N GLN A 70 -6.78 1.63 3.16
CA GLN A 70 -6.01 0.55 3.76
C GLN A 70 -4.99 1.12 4.76
N LEU A 71 -4.94 0.55 5.96
CA LEU A 71 -4.02 0.92 7.03
C LEU A 71 -2.94 -0.15 7.19
N HIS A 72 -1.79 0.25 7.76
CA HIS A 72 -0.69 -0.66 8.10
C HIS A 72 -0.15 -1.47 6.91
N THR A 73 -0.07 -0.87 5.73
CA THR A 73 0.39 -1.53 4.50
C THR A 73 1.83 -2.02 4.56
N LEU A 74 2.66 -1.45 5.46
CA LEU A 74 4.04 -1.88 5.70
C LEU A 74 4.20 -2.85 6.88
N ALA A 75 3.11 -3.33 7.47
CA ALA A 75 3.19 -4.29 8.57
C ALA A 75 3.96 -5.56 8.15
N GLY A 76 4.92 -5.96 8.96
CA GLY A 76 5.79 -7.10 8.66
C GLY A 76 6.94 -6.81 7.69
N TYR A 77 7.22 -5.55 7.38
CA TYR A 77 8.36 -5.19 6.54
C TYR A 77 9.67 -5.76 7.10
N LEU A 78 10.43 -6.47 6.28
CA LEU A 78 11.66 -7.20 6.62
C LEU A 78 11.52 -8.29 7.71
N VAL A 79 10.31 -8.68 8.06
CA VAL A 79 10.05 -9.81 8.98
C VAL A 79 10.04 -11.13 8.23
N ASP A 80 9.33 -11.18 7.10
CA ASP A 80 9.23 -12.35 6.21
C ASP A 80 10.52 -12.63 5.45
N SER A 81 11.25 -11.57 5.09
CA SER A 81 12.56 -11.64 4.43
C SER A 81 13.43 -10.47 4.85
N LYS A 82 14.68 -10.73 5.18
CA LYS A 82 15.68 -9.69 5.47
C LYS A 82 16.08 -8.86 4.24
N ASN A 83 15.72 -9.33 3.04
CA ASN A 83 16.04 -8.64 1.80
C ASN A 83 14.91 -7.65 1.43
N PRO A 84 15.20 -6.34 1.34
CA PRO A 84 14.23 -5.32 0.98
C PRO A 84 13.59 -5.53 -0.41
N GLU A 85 14.27 -6.24 -1.31
CA GLU A 85 13.76 -6.53 -2.65
C GLU A 85 12.82 -7.76 -2.69
N LYS A 86 12.81 -8.58 -1.65
CA LYS A 86 12.01 -9.82 -1.57
C LYS A 86 10.89 -9.76 -0.55
N THR A 87 10.98 -8.87 0.44
CA THR A 87 9.96 -8.73 1.48
C THR A 87 8.60 -8.34 0.88
N VAL A 88 7.53 -8.92 1.42
CA VAL A 88 6.14 -8.65 1.01
C VAL A 88 5.36 -8.15 2.23
N PRO A 89 5.47 -6.87 2.58
CA PRO A 89 4.76 -6.31 3.74
C PRO A 89 3.25 -6.28 3.50
N GLY A 90 2.47 -6.33 4.57
CA GLY A 90 1.01 -6.23 4.51
C GLY A 90 0.30 -7.44 3.90
N SER A 91 1.00 -8.55 3.66
CA SER A 91 0.43 -9.72 3.00
C SER A 91 -0.38 -10.64 3.93
N SER A 92 -0.22 -10.51 5.24
CA SER A 92 -0.85 -11.41 6.23
C SER A 92 -2.19 -10.92 6.74
N LEU A 93 -2.48 -9.62 6.65
CA LEU A 93 -3.70 -9.01 7.16
C LEU A 93 -4.05 -7.76 6.37
N ILE A 94 -5.34 -7.59 6.06
CA ILE A 94 -5.86 -6.37 5.46
C ILE A 94 -6.70 -5.64 6.52
N VAL A 95 -6.31 -4.42 6.83
CA VAL A 95 -6.99 -3.54 7.78
C VAL A 95 -7.29 -2.22 7.09
N GLY A 96 -8.45 -1.65 7.32
CA GLY A 96 -8.79 -0.37 6.71
C GLY A 96 -10.16 0.16 7.11
N ILE A 97 -10.50 1.27 6.47
CA ILE A 97 -11.77 1.98 6.63
C ILE A 97 -12.45 2.04 5.26
N GLY A 98 -13.67 1.59 5.23
CA GLY A 98 -14.47 1.57 4.02
C GLY A 98 -15.97 1.56 4.28
#